data_bbab58cb231bcb5e6d5d3b78a9c9d2a4
#
_entry.id   bbab58cb231bcb5e6d5d3b78a9c9d2a4
#
_cell.length_a   1.000
_cell.length_b   1.000
_cell.length_c   1.000
_cell.angle_alpha   90.00
_cell.angle_beta   90.00
_cell.angle_gamma   90.00
#
_symmetry.space_group_name_H-M   'P 1'
#
loop_
_entity.id
_entity.type
_entity.pdbx_description
1 polymer ?
#
loop_
_entity_poly.entity_id
_entity_poly.type
_entity_poly.pdbx_seq_one_letter_code
_entity_poly.pdbx_strand_id
1 'polypeptide(L)'
;MDNMTALVSCFARAYHCRNSNLPVFADPVAEQMLTAEEYDAISLNMTQGIQYFAPDFQGTQEEALQFIVNHQLAPSVLARSAFCERAIDNAVRLGCRQIVIYACGYDTFSLRTHNQSLTVYELDRPEMIADRWKRIAGCPTESLGIGRAIFTKGENGLTGIEDSQAGRPRTGLEPACHVEDIGCDLSRSAWKERLIEAGFDVERPSFSSLLGIGYYLTEDEFEKLIVGIASLSCEGASICLDYPINEEGRESARNRELAAAAGEAMKARYSYGEMEALLSRAGFLIYDHMDADEATEAFFKDSDMTAPAGVGYCLAVRK
;
A
#
# COMPACT_ATOMS: atom_id res chain seq x y z
N MET A 1 -4.53 17.66 -4.85
CA MET A 1 -3.29 16.90 -5.10
C MET A 1 -3.68 15.63 -5.81
N ASP A 2 -3.07 15.36 -6.92
CA ASP A 2 -3.44 14.21 -7.73
C ASP A 2 -3.08 12.90 -7.01
N ASN A 3 -3.99 11.94 -7.03
CA ASN A 3 -3.79 10.60 -6.49
C ASN A 3 -2.93 9.73 -7.44
N MET A 4 -2.08 10.36 -8.24
CA MET A 4 -1.37 9.72 -9.36
C MET A 4 -0.47 8.58 -8.90
N THR A 5 0.30 8.75 -7.83
CA THR A 5 1.17 7.68 -7.32
C THR A 5 0.39 6.47 -6.83
N ALA A 6 -0.74 6.71 -6.16
CA ALA A 6 -1.63 5.62 -5.75
C ALA A 6 -2.23 4.90 -6.96
N LEU A 7 -2.64 5.65 -8.01
CA LEU A 7 -3.13 5.07 -9.28
C LEU A 7 -2.05 4.26 -10.00
N VAL A 8 -0.85 4.78 -10.10
CA VAL A 8 0.29 4.09 -10.74
C VAL A 8 0.67 2.81 -9.97
N SER A 9 0.66 2.85 -8.63
CA SER A 9 0.88 1.65 -7.81
C SER A 9 -0.24 0.61 -7.98
N CYS A 10 -1.49 1.06 -8.08
CA CYS A 10 -2.63 0.19 -8.38
C CYS A 10 -2.52 -0.42 -9.79
N PHE A 11 -2.17 0.39 -10.78
CA PHE A 11 -1.92 -0.05 -12.15
C PHE A 11 -0.83 -1.13 -12.24
N ALA A 12 0.26 -0.98 -11.50
CA ALA A 12 1.33 -1.99 -11.48
C ALA A 12 0.82 -3.36 -11.03
N ARG A 13 0.00 -3.42 -9.97
CA ARG A 13 -0.60 -4.66 -9.48
C ARG A 13 -1.61 -5.23 -10.47
N ALA A 14 -2.47 -4.37 -11.02
CA ALA A 14 -3.46 -4.76 -12.04
C ALA A 14 -2.80 -5.32 -13.30
N TYR A 15 -1.82 -4.59 -13.84
CA TYR A 15 -1.06 -5.01 -15.03
C TYR A 15 -0.37 -6.36 -14.81
N HIS A 16 0.33 -6.49 -13.69
CA HIS A 16 1.05 -7.72 -13.36
C HIS A 16 0.10 -8.92 -13.20
N CYS A 17 -0.99 -8.74 -12.45
CA CYS A 17 -1.97 -9.81 -12.25
C CYS A 17 -2.62 -10.26 -13.56
N ARG A 18 -2.89 -9.32 -14.49
CA ARG A 18 -3.49 -9.60 -15.80
C ARG A 18 -2.53 -10.29 -16.77
N ASN A 19 -1.25 -9.91 -16.76
CA ASN A 19 -0.28 -10.30 -17.79
C ASN A 19 0.71 -11.40 -17.33
N SER A 20 0.66 -11.84 -16.06
CA SER A 20 1.54 -12.89 -15.55
C SER A 20 0.77 -14.19 -15.35
N ASN A 21 1.33 -15.29 -15.87
CA ASN A 21 0.80 -16.64 -15.64
C ASN A 21 1.04 -17.13 -14.19
N LEU A 22 2.11 -16.65 -13.57
CA LEU A 22 2.49 -16.93 -12.18
C LEU A 22 2.81 -15.60 -11.50
N PRO A 23 1.78 -14.88 -11.03
CA PRO A 23 2.01 -13.57 -10.46
C PRO A 23 2.80 -13.65 -9.15
N VAL A 24 3.82 -12.81 -9.02
CA VAL A 24 4.59 -12.60 -7.78
C VAL A 24 3.67 -12.19 -6.64
N PHE A 25 2.70 -11.36 -6.97
CA PHE A 25 1.64 -10.91 -6.07
C PHE A 25 0.33 -10.82 -6.84
N ALA A 26 -0.64 -11.64 -6.47
CA ALA A 26 -1.94 -11.70 -7.15
C ALA A 26 -2.92 -10.68 -6.54
N ASP A 27 -3.25 -9.66 -7.32
CA ASP A 27 -4.26 -8.66 -6.95
C ASP A 27 -5.33 -8.50 -8.05
N PRO A 28 -6.29 -9.43 -8.13
CA PRO A 28 -7.34 -9.38 -9.15
C PRO A 28 -8.33 -8.23 -8.94
N VAL A 29 -8.30 -7.57 -7.79
CA VAL A 29 -9.16 -6.43 -7.46
C VAL A 29 -8.58 -5.11 -7.96
N ALA A 30 -7.24 -5.03 -8.08
CA ALA A 30 -6.58 -3.78 -8.49
C ALA A 30 -7.09 -3.23 -9.83
N GLU A 31 -7.38 -4.09 -10.81
CA GLU A 31 -7.92 -3.65 -12.10
C GLU A 31 -9.29 -2.96 -11.96
N GLN A 32 -10.09 -3.41 -11.00
CA GLN A 32 -11.42 -2.86 -10.75
C GLN A 32 -11.39 -1.49 -10.04
N MET A 33 -10.25 -1.14 -9.46
CA MET A 33 -10.00 0.16 -8.85
C MET A 33 -9.60 1.24 -9.86
N LEU A 34 -9.43 0.90 -11.14
CA LEU A 34 -9.04 1.80 -12.22
C LEU A 34 -10.19 1.96 -13.22
N THR A 35 -10.39 3.15 -13.74
CA THR A 35 -11.22 3.31 -14.95
C THR A 35 -10.43 2.91 -16.18
N ALA A 36 -11.14 2.57 -17.29
CA ALA A 36 -10.48 2.26 -18.55
C ALA A 36 -9.60 3.42 -19.04
N GLU A 37 -10.12 4.65 -18.91
CA GLU A 37 -9.42 5.87 -19.31
C GLU A 37 -8.12 6.09 -18.49
N GLU A 38 -8.15 5.80 -17.20
CA GLU A 38 -6.96 5.89 -16.34
C GLU A 38 -5.93 4.82 -16.71
N TYR A 39 -6.38 3.59 -16.93
CA TYR A 39 -5.51 2.49 -17.35
C TYR A 39 -4.81 2.82 -18.67
N ASP A 40 -5.57 3.30 -19.67
CA ASP A 40 -5.06 3.68 -20.99
C ASP A 40 -4.12 4.88 -20.91
N ALA A 41 -4.48 5.90 -20.12
CA ALA A 41 -3.65 7.10 -19.94
C ALA A 41 -2.31 6.76 -19.26
N ILE A 42 -2.31 5.94 -18.21
CA ILE A 42 -1.08 5.48 -17.55
C ILE A 42 -0.23 4.66 -18.52
N SER A 43 -0.83 3.71 -19.25
CA SER A 43 -0.16 2.89 -20.25
C SER A 43 0.52 3.73 -21.33
N LEU A 44 -0.20 4.72 -21.86
CA LEU A 44 0.31 5.63 -22.88
C LEU A 44 1.47 6.49 -22.36
N ASN A 45 1.32 7.08 -21.18
CA ASN A 45 2.37 7.91 -20.58
C ASN A 45 3.65 7.11 -20.33
N MET A 46 3.52 5.85 -19.88
CA MET A 46 4.67 4.98 -19.67
C MET A 46 5.36 4.65 -20.98
N THR A 47 4.61 4.24 -21.99
CA THR A 47 5.21 3.86 -23.29
C THR A 47 5.89 5.02 -23.99
N GLN A 48 5.42 6.26 -23.84
CA GLN A 48 6.09 7.45 -24.33
C GLN A 48 7.44 7.70 -23.64
N GLY A 49 7.62 7.20 -22.43
CA GLY A 49 8.87 7.31 -21.67
C GLY A 49 9.93 6.26 -22.04
N ILE A 50 9.66 5.30 -22.94
CA ILE A 50 10.56 4.16 -23.21
C ILE A 50 11.98 4.59 -23.58
N GLN A 51 12.13 5.61 -24.41
CA GLN A 51 13.43 6.10 -24.86
C GLN A 51 14.27 6.69 -23.73
N TYR A 52 13.65 7.14 -22.65
CA TYR A 52 14.34 7.58 -21.46
C TYR A 52 14.93 6.37 -20.68
N PHE A 53 14.22 5.25 -20.62
CA PHE A 53 14.66 4.05 -19.91
C PHE A 53 15.56 3.13 -20.76
N ALA A 54 15.25 3.02 -22.04
CA ALA A 54 15.96 2.21 -23.00
C ALA A 54 16.10 2.97 -24.33
N PRO A 55 17.16 3.81 -24.50
CA PRO A 55 17.32 4.67 -25.69
C PRO A 55 17.34 3.92 -27.02
N ASP A 56 17.82 2.68 -27.01
CA ASP A 56 17.95 1.82 -28.21
C ASP A 56 16.76 0.84 -28.38
N PHE A 57 15.69 1.03 -27.61
CA PHE A 57 14.51 0.16 -27.67
C PHE A 57 13.85 0.21 -29.06
N GLN A 58 13.64 -0.96 -29.65
CA GLN A 58 13.01 -1.13 -30.97
C GLN A 58 11.94 -2.25 -30.90
N GLY A 59 10.90 -2.01 -30.13
CA GLY A 59 9.79 -2.93 -29.98
C GLY A 59 8.44 -2.25 -30.25
N THR A 60 7.40 -3.03 -30.15
CA THR A 60 6.00 -2.55 -30.17
C THR A 60 5.69 -1.72 -28.93
N GLN A 61 4.56 -1.04 -28.96
CA GLN A 61 4.07 -0.29 -27.79
C GLN A 61 3.77 -1.23 -26.61
N GLU A 62 3.28 -2.43 -26.88
CA GLU A 62 2.99 -3.43 -25.85
C GLU A 62 4.28 -3.95 -25.19
N GLU A 63 5.30 -4.25 -25.98
CA GLU A 63 6.64 -4.63 -25.48
C GLU A 63 7.30 -3.50 -24.68
N ALA A 64 7.12 -2.25 -25.12
CA ALA A 64 7.61 -1.08 -24.38
C ALA A 64 6.92 -0.94 -23.01
N LEU A 65 5.59 -1.11 -22.95
CA LEU A 65 4.84 -1.09 -21.71
C LEU A 65 5.29 -2.20 -20.77
N GLN A 66 5.41 -3.42 -21.28
CA GLN A 66 5.88 -4.58 -20.53
C GLN A 66 7.28 -4.33 -19.95
N PHE A 67 8.19 -3.82 -20.77
CA PHE A 67 9.55 -3.49 -20.32
C PHE A 67 9.54 -2.47 -19.17
N ILE A 68 8.82 -1.36 -19.33
CA ILE A 68 8.78 -0.31 -18.30
C ILE A 68 8.12 -0.82 -17.01
N VAL A 69 6.99 -1.51 -17.14
CA VAL A 69 6.29 -2.04 -15.95
C VAL A 69 7.16 -3.04 -15.22
N ASN A 70 7.74 -4.03 -15.92
CA ASN A 70 8.50 -5.10 -15.28
C ASN A 70 9.85 -4.65 -14.71
N HIS A 71 10.47 -3.59 -15.24
CA HIS A 71 11.81 -3.20 -14.81
C HIS A 71 11.84 -1.90 -14.00
N GLN A 72 10.81 -1.03 -14.10
CA GLN A 72 10.86 0.28 -13.46
C GLN A 72 9.76 0.49 -12.41
N LEU A 73 8.64 -0.21 -12.51
CA LEU A 73 7.48 0.07 -11.66
C LEU A 73 7.06 -1.10 -10.79
N ALA A 74 6.72 -2.23 -11.41
CA ALA A 74 6.11 -3.37 -10.71
C ALA A 74 7.00 -3.96 -9.61
N PRO A 75 8.33 -4.11 -9.77
CA PRO A 75 9.14 -4.78 -8.76
C PRO A 75 9.03 -4.18 -7.36
N SER A 76 9.08 -2.84 -7.22
CA SER A 76 8.96 -2.20 -5.91
C SER A 76 7.58 -2.37 -5.28
N VAL A 77 6.53 -2.26 -6.11
CA VAL A 77 5.14 -2.37 -5.65
C VAL A 77 4.79 -3.80 -5.27
N LEU A 78 5.21 -4.78 -6.08
CA LEU A 78 4.91 -6.20 -5.84
C LEU A 78 5.70 -6.75 -4.64
N ALA A 79 6.99 -6.42 -4.53
CA ALA A 79 7.82 -6.89 -3.42
C ALA A 79 7.30 -6.41 -2.07
N ARG A 80 7.00 -5.10 -1.93
CA ARG A 80 6.46 -4.56 -0.67
C ARG A 80 5.12 -5.15 -0.32
N SER A 81 4.24 -5.37 -1.31
CA SER A 81 2.93 -5.99 -1.09
C SER A 81 3.07 -7.46 -0.67
N ALA A 82 3.90 -8.25 -1.36
CA ALA A 82 4.17 -9.65 -1.01
C ALA A 82 4.81 -9.80 0.37
N PHE A 83 5.80 -8.95 0.70
CA PHE A 83 6.44 -8.93 2.00
C PHE A 83 5.44 -8.63 3.12
N CYS A 84 4.64 -7.58 2.95
CA CYS A 84 3.68 -7.14 3.93
C CYS A 84 2.56 -8.17 4.16
N GLU A 85 1.95 -8.71 3.12
CA GLU A 85 0.87 -9.69 3.27
C GLU A 85 1.35 -11.02 3.84
N ARG A 86 2.57 -11.46 3.50
CA ARG A 86 3.22 -12.58 4.19
C ARG A 86 3.37 -12.32 5.69
N ALA A 87 3.76 -11.10 6.07
CA ALA A 87 3.89 -10.71 7.47
C ALA A 87 2.51 -10.61 8.16
N ILE A 88 1.47 -10.09 7.49
CA ILE A 88 0.08 -10.08 7.98
C ILE A 88 -0.39 -11.51 8.24
N ASP A 89 -0.20 -12.44 7.31
CA ASP A 89 -0.58 -13.84 7.47
C ASP A 89 0.05 -14.47 8.71
N ASN A 90 1.32 -14.19 8.97
CA ASN A 90 2.01 -14.67 10.16
C ASN A 90 1.44 -14.03 11.45
N ALA A 91 1.22 -12.71 11.46
CA ALA A 91 0.61 -12.03 12.59
C ALA A 91 -0.80 -12.56 12.90
N VAL A 92 -1.61 -12.82 11.88
CA VAL A 92 -2.95 -13.41 11.99
C VAL A 92 -2.90 -14.81 12.58
N ARG A 93 -1.95 -15.66 12.16
CA ARG A 93 -1.71 -16.99 12.75
C ARG A 93 -1.33 -16.92 14.23
N LEU A 94 -0.62 -15.87 14.62
CA LEU A 94 -0.25 -15.59 16.01
C LEU A 94 -1.37 -14.92 16.83
N GLY A 95 -2.54 -14.70 16.23
CA GLY A 95 -3.73 -14.19 16.93
C GLY A 95 -4.03 -12.71 16.72
N CYS A 96 -3.28 -11.99 15.89
CA CYS A 96 -3.60 -10.61 15.51
C CYS A 96 -4.96 -10.55 14.79
N ARG A 97 -5.77 -9.55 15.14
CA ARG A 97 -7.11 -9.35 14.56
C ARG A 97 -7.36 -7.91 14.11
N GLN A 98 -6.44 -7.01 14.37
CA GLN A 98 -6.52 -5.60 14.03
C GLN A 98 -5.39 -5.26 13.04
N ILE A 99 -5.76 -4.93 11.82
CA ILE A 99 -4.82 -4.51 10.78
C ILE A 99 -5.04 -3.02 10.50
N VAL A 100 -4.00 -2.22 10.55
CA VAL A 100 -4.07 -0.78 10.27
C VAL A 100 -3.24 -0.48 9.03
N ILE A 101 -3.87 0.05 7.98
CA ILE A 101 -3.22 0.42 6.72
C ILE A 101 -3.13 1.95 6.67
N TYR A 102 -1.94 2.48 6.85
CA TYR A 102 -1.65 3.91 6.81
C TYR A 102 -1.37 4.37 5.38
N ALA A 103 -1.97 5.49 4.97
CA ALA A 103 -1.95 5.97 3.59
C ALA A 103 -2.42 4.89 2.60
N CYS A 104 -3.61 4.34 2.85
CA CYS A 104 -4.12 3.15 2.18
C CYS A 104 -4.25 3.32 0.65
N GLY A 105 -4.46 4.53 0.15
CA GLY A 105 -4.60 4.78 -1.28
C GLY A 105 -5.63 3.85 -1.92
N TYR A 106 -5.20 3.10 -2.93
CA TYR A 106 -5.99 2.05 -3.58
C TYR A 106 -5.51 0.64 -3.17
N ASP A 107 -5.12 0.46 -1.90
CA ASP A 107 -4.87 -0.86 -1.35
C ASP A 107 -6.14 -1.72 -1.41
N THR A 108 -5.98 -3.01 -1.63
CA THR A 108 -7.10 -3.94 -1.85
C THR A 108 -7.14 -5.10 -0.85
N PHE A 109 -6.27 -5.07 0.18
CA PHE A 109 -6.18 -6.16 1.16
C PHE A 109 -7.54 -6.48 1.80
N SER A 110 -8.25 -5.45 2.26
CA SER A 110 -9.57 -5.62 2.89
C SER A 110 -10.62 -6.24 1.96
N LEU A 111 -10.49 -6.01 0.65
CA LEU A 111 -11.39 -6.52 -0.39
C LEU A 111 -11.03 -7.95 -0.83
N ARG A 112 -9.79 -8.40 -0.58
CA ARG A 112 -9.29 -9.71 -0.98
C ARG A 112 -9.22 -10.72 0.17
N THR A 113 -9.09 -10.24 1.41
CA THR A 113 -9.06 -11.14 2.56
C THR A 113 -10.42 -11.82 2.78
N HIS A 114 -10.40 -13.13 3.04
CA HIS A 114 -11.59 -13.89 3.37
C HIS A 114 -11.75 -14.12 4.88
N ASN A 115 -10.91 -13.50 5.69
CA ASN A 115 -10.91 -13.68 7.14
C ASN A 115 -11.90 -12.74 7.83
N GLN A 116 -13.12 -13.24 8.08
CA GLN A 116 -14.20 -12.48 8.73
C GLN A 116 -13.89 -12.03 10.18
N SER A 117 -12.84 -12.58 10.80
CA SER A 117 -12.46 -12.21 12.17
C SER A 117 -11.54 -10.99 12.24
N LEU A 118 -11.13 -10.44 11.10
CA LEU A 118 -10.30 -9.25 11.04
C LEU A 118 -11.14 -7.98 11.10
N THR A 119 -10.59 -6.98 11.78
CA THR A 119 -10.95 -5.58 11.59
C THR A 119 -9.80 -4.89 10.89
N VAL A 120 -10.07 -4.29 9.76
CA VAL A 120 -9.10 -3.54 8.95
C VAL A 120 -9.45 -2.06 9.04
N TYR A 121 -8.51 -1.26 9.54
CA TYR A 121 -8.61 0.19 9.60
C TYR A 121 -7.82 0.78 8.46
N GLU A 122 -8.46 1.52 7.57
CA GLU A 122 -7.87 2.13 6.40
C GLU A 122 -7.80 3.64 6.57
N LEU A 123 -6.58 4.16 6.73
CA LEU A 123 -6.34 5.58 7.00
C LEU A 123 -5.78 6.27 5.77
N ASP A 124 -6.40 7.35 5.35
CA ASP A 124 -5.89 8.26 4.31
C ASP A 124 -6.59 9.61 4.39
N ARG A 125 -6.21 10.53 3.52
CA ARG A 125 -6.89 11.83 3.38
C ARG A 125 -8.37 11.60 3.06
N PRO A 126 -9.27 12.44 3.58
CA PRO A 126 -10.72 12.27 3.39
C PRO A 126 -11.14 12.15 1.91
N GLU A 127 -10.49 12.92 1.03
CA GLU A 127 -10.75 12.87 -0.41
C GLU A 127 -10.30 11.55 -1.06
N MET A 128 -9.21 10.94 -0.57
CA MET A 128 -8.75 9.63 -1.03
C MET A 128 -9.73 8.53 -0.60
N ILE A 129 -10.15 8.54 0.65
CA ILE A 129 -11.16 7.59 1.16
C ILE A 129 -12.46 7.71 0.34
N ALA A 130 -12.92 8.95 0.09
CA ALA A 130 -14.13 9.18 -0.70
C ALA A 130 -14.01 8.69 -2.15
N ASP A 131 -12.85 8.90 -2.81
CA ASP A 131 -12.60 8.43 -4.17
C ASP A 131 -12.52 6.90 -4.23
N ARG A 132 -11.80 6.28 -3.30
CA ARG A 132 -11.70 4.83 -3.16
C ARG A 132 -13.09 4.18 -3.07
N TRP A 133 -13.98 4.72 -2.24
CA TRP A 133 -15.34 4.21 -2.10
C TRP A 133 -16.20 4.37 -3.36
N LYS A 134 -16.04 5.45 -4.10
CA LYS A 134 -16.73 5.59 -5.39
C LYS A 134 -16.34 4.48 -6.36
N ARG A 135 -15.07 4.12 -6.38
CA ARG A 135 -14.54 3.04 -7.23
C ARG A 135 -15.08 1.69 -6.79
N ILE A 136 -15.03 1.38 -5.51
CA ILE A 136 -15.57 0.13 -4.94
C ILE A 136 -17.07 0.02 -5.24
N ALA A 137 -17.85 1.08 -5.04
CA ALA A 137 -19.28 1.08 -5.30
C ALA A 137 -19.65 0.95 -6.79
N GLY A 138 -18.76 1.37 -7.69
CA GLY A 138 -18.95 1.28 -9.15
C GLY A 138 -18.55 -0.06 -9.76
N CYS A 139 -17.91 -0.95 -9.02
CA CYS A 139 -17.46 -2.25 -9.51
C CYS A 139 -18.62 -3.23 -9.71
N PRO A 140 -18.64 -4.04 -10.79
CA PRO A 140 -19.65 -5.08 -11.02
C PRO A 140 -19.53 -6.22 -10.00
N THR A 141 -20.66 -6.69 -9.49
CA THR A 141 -20.74 -7.71 -8.39
C THR A 141 -20.38 -9.14 -8.78
N GLU A 142 -20.13 -9.44 -10.03
CA GLU A 142 -20.00 -10.84 -10.49
C GLU A 142 -18.69 -11.52 -10.08
N SER A 143 -17.72 -10.81 -9.52
CA SER A 143 -16.37 -11.32 -9.31
C SER A 143 -16.03 -11.76 -7.88
N LEU A 144 -16.69 -11.27 -6.83
CA LEU A 144 -16.34 -11.65 -5.44
C LEU A 144 -17.58 -11.63 -4.54
N GLY A 145 -18.03 -12.78 -4.06
CA GLY A 145 -19.04 -12.84 -3.01
C GLY A 145 -18.44 -12.35 -1.72
N ILE A 146 -19.09 -11.39 -1.00
CA ILE A 146 -19.04 -11.30 0.47
C ILE A 146 -19.39 -9.87 0.97
N GLY A 147 -19.99 -9.82 2.11
CA GLY A 147 -20.22 -8.98 3.30
C GLY A 147 -20.17 -7.43 3.21
N ARG A 148 -20.84 -6.76 4.07
CA ARG A 148 -21.30 -5.37 4.06
C ARG A 148 -20.34 -4.40 4.75
N ALA A 149 -20.09 -3.22 4.18
CA ALA A 149 -19.42 -2.10 4.86
C ALA A 149 -20.43 -1.21 5.61
N ILE A 150 -20.09 -0.77 6.81
CA ILE A 150 -20.87 0.18 7.64
C ILE A 150 -20.09 1.49 7.74
N PHE A 151 -20.74 2.61 7.42
CA PHE A 151 -20.17 3.96 7.58
C PHE A 151 -20.68 4.63 8.85
N THR A 152 -19.82 5.27 9.59
CA THR A 152 -20.20 6.15 10.71
C THR A 152 -20.12 7.62 10.31
N LYS A 153 -21.04 8.40 10.82
CA LYS A 153 -21.22 9.83 10.49
C LYS A 153 -20.25 10.70 11.31
N GLY A 154 -19.30 11.34 10.65
CA GLY A 154 -18.49 12.40 11.27
C GLY A 154 -19.10 13.79 11.06
N GLU A 155 -18.79 14.75 11.95
CA GLU A 155 -19.37 16.12 11.98
C GLU A 155 -19.10 16.99 10.72
N ASN A 156 -18.37 16.51 9.73
CA ASN A 156 -18.01 17.26 8.52
C ASN A 156 -18.71 16.78 7.23
N GLY A 157 -19.91 16.25 7.33
CA GLY A 157 -20.84 16.18 6.19
C GLY A 157 -20.69 15.01 5.22
N LEU A 158 -19.78 14.07 5.41
CA LEU A 158 -19.79 12.80 4.68
C LEU A 158 -20.77 11.84 5.39
N THR A 159 -21.98 11.76 4.87
CA THR A 159 -22.99 10.81 5.37
C THR A 159 -22.67 9.42 4.87
N GLY A 160 -22.30 8.53 5.79
CA GLY A 160 -22.33 7.09 5.56
C GLY A 160 -23.74 6.63 5.17
N ILE A 161 -23.85 5.54 4.45
CA ILE A 161 -25.13 4.95 4.06
C ILE A 161 -25.68 4.20 5.28
N GLU A 162 -26.76 4.70 5.86
CA GLU A 162 -27.50 3.99 6.91
C GLU A 162 -28.11 2.70 6.32
N ASP A 163 -28.01 1.62 7.09
CA ASP A 163 -28.57 0.32 6.80
C ASP A 163 -30.10 0.36 6.93
N SER A 164 -30.80 0.59 5.82
CA SER A 164 -32.22 0.25 5.75
C SER A 164 -32.35 -1.11 5.06
N GLN A 165 -32.70 -2.13 5.83
CA GLN A 165 -33.10 -3.45 5.33
C GLN A 165 -34.29 -3.32 4.37
N ALA A 166 -34.04 -3.16 3.08
CA ALA A 166 -34.97 -3.53 2.02
C ALA A 166 -34.35 -3.29 0.63
N GLY A 167 -33.99 -4.35 -0.07
CA GLY A 167 -34.18 -4.45 -1.52
C GLY A 167 -33.33 -3.56 -2.44
N ARG A 168 -32.07 -3.21 -2.09
CA ARG A 168 -31.14 -2.64 -3.08
C ARG A 168 -30.36 -3.76 -3.78
N PRO A 169 -30.21 -3.69 -5.12
CA PRO A 169 -29.35 -4.62 -5.81
C PRO A 169 -27.92 -4.48 -5.27
N ARG A 170 -27.30 -5.59 -4.90
CA ARG A 170 -25.89 -5.64 -4.49
C ARG A 170 -25.04 -5.31 -5.71
N THR A 171 -24.50 -4.11 -5.74
CA THR A 171 -23.59 -3.65 -6.79
C THR A 171 -22.32 -3.17 -6.07
N GLY A 172 -21.19 -3.85 -6.28
CA GLY A 172 -19.90 -3.44 -5.74
C GLY A 172 -19.08 -4.56 -5.13
N LEU A 173 -17.80 -4.28 -4.92
CA LEU A 173 -16.89 -5.12 -4.13
C LEU A 173 -17.24 -4.97 -2.66
N GLU A 174 -17.54 -6.08 -1.99
CA GLU A 174 -17.85 -6.06 -0.56
C GLU A 174 -16.75 -6.81 0.21
N PRO A 175 -16.10 -6.18 1.23
CA PRO A 175 -15.10 -6.85 2.04
C PRO A 175 -15.71 -7.99 2.87
N ALA A 176 -14.94 -9.06 3.06
CA ALA A 176 -15.34 -10.17 3.93
C ALA A 176 -15.12 -9.87 5.41
N CYS A 177 -14.17 -8.99 5.72
CA CYS A 177 -13.83 -8.56 7.07
C CYS A 177 -14.58 -7.27 7.46
N HIS A 178 -14.49 -6.90 8.72
CA HIS A 178 -14.94 -5.57 9.15
C HIS A 178 -13.93 -4.51 8.69
N VAL A 179 -14.41 -3.42 8.08
CA VAL A 179 -13.57 -2.34 7.57
C VAL A 179 -14.02 -1.01 8.15
N GLU A 180 -13.07 -0.25 8.69
CA GLU A 180 -13.26 1.10 9.18
C GLU A 180 -12.40 2.06 8.37
N ASP A 181 -13.04 2.96 7.63
CA ASP A 181 -12.37 3.98 6.84
C ASP A 181 -12.23 5.28 7.61
N ILE A 182 -10.99 5.74 7.76
CA ILE A 182 -10.65 6.88 8.60
C ILE A 182 -10.03 7.98 7.75
N GLY A 183 -10.85 8.95 7.36
CA GLY A 183 -10.38 10.15 6.66
C GLY A 183 -9.58 11.06 7.59
N CYS A 184 -8.25 11.12 7.44
CA CYS A 184 -7.38 11.89 8.31
C CYS A 184 -6.13 12.39 7.59
N ASP A 185 -5.46 13.38 8.18
CA ASP A 185 -4.14 13.84 7.79
C ASP A 185 -3.11 13.21 8.75
N LEU A 186 -2.31 12.27 8.22
CA LEU A 186 -1.30 11.54 9.00
C LEU A 186 -0.14 12.42 9.49
N SER A 187 0.04 13.62 8.93
CA SER A 187 1.00 14.62 9.43
C SER A 187 0.56 15.28 10.74
N ARG A 188 -0.71 15.10 11.14
CA ARG A 188 -1.31 15.68 12.37
C ARG A 188 -1.64 14.57 13.35
N SER A 189 -1.55 14.85 14.65
CA SER A 189 -1.79 13.83 15.69
C SER A 189 -3.24 13.33 15.79
N ALA A 190 -4.21 14.07 15.26
CA ALA A 190 -5.64 13.76 15.35
C ALA A 190 -6.09 12.42 14.73
N TRP A 191 -5.25 11.77 13.92
CA TRP A 191 -5.54 10.43 13.39
C TRP A 191 -5.60 9.36 14.49
N LYS A 192 -4.88 9.55 15.60
CA LYS A 192 -4.84 8.60 16.71
C LYS A 192 -6.18 8.52 17.43
N GLU A 193 -6.73 9.69 17.76
CA GLU A 193 -8.05 9.80 18.40
C GLU A 193 -9.13 9.19 17.49
N ARG A 194 -9.08 9.45 16.18
CA ARG A 194 -10.03 8.87 15.21
C ARG A 194 -9.92 7.36 15.11
N LEU A 195 -8.70 6.82 15.17
CA LEU A 195 -8.49 5.37 15.15
C LEU A 195 -9.10 4.71 16.40
N ILE A 196 -8.95 5.33 17.58
CA ILE A 196 -9.56 4.85 18.82
C ILE A 196 -11.09 4.97 18.76
N GLU A 197 -11.62 6.10 18.26
CA GLU A 197 -13.06 6.32 18.08
C GLU A 197 -13.69 5.30 17.12
N ALA A 198 -12.94 4.83 16.14
CA ALA A 198 -13.33 3.75 15.22
C ALA A 198 -13.28 2.33 15.86
N GLY A 199 -12.97 2.24 17.15
CA GLY A 199 -12.99 0.97 17.89
C GLY A 199 -11.66 0.23 17.94
N PHE A 200 -10.55 0.87 17.58
CA PHE A 200 -9.23 0.28 17.74
C PHE A 200 -8.90 0.04 19.22
N ASP A 201 -8.54 -1.20 19.55
CA ASP A 201 -8.23 -1.62 20.90
C ASP A 201 -6.70 -1.62 21.12
N VAL A 202 -6.21 -0.65 21.89
CA VAL A 202 -4.78 -0.47 22.18
C VAL A 202 -4.18 -1.60 23.05
N GLU A 203 -5.01 -2.38 23.73
CA GLU A 203 -4.59 -3.49 24.59
C GLU A 203 -4.44 -4.81 23.81
N ARG A 204 -4.81 -4.82 22.54
CA ARG A 204 -4.68 -6.00 21.67
C ARG A 204 -3.57 -5.83 20.64
N PRO A 205 -2.82 -6.91 20.34
CA PRO A 205 -1.84 -6.88 19.27
C PRO A 205 -2.46 -6.46 17.94
N SER A 206 -1.81 -5.51 17.28
CA SER A 206 -2.18 -5.00 15.98
C SER A 206 -1.04 -5.14 14.98
N PHE A 207 -1.37 -5.10 13.70
CA PHE A 207 -0.41 -5.04 12.62
C PHE A 207 -0.58 -3.71 11.88
N SER A 208 0.46 -2.92 11.81
CA SER A 208 0.51 -1.61 11.13
C SER A 208 1.26 -1.74 9.82
N SER A 209 0.61 -1.40 8.69
CA SER A 209 1.20 -1.37 7.35
C SER A 209 1.47 0.06 6.92
N LEU A 210 2.74 0.38 6.61
CA LEU A 210 3.21 1.69 6.13
C LEU A 210 3.94 1.52 4.79
N LEU A 211 3.21 1.20 3.74
CA LEU A 211 3.79 0.94 2.42
C LEU A 211 3.76 2.18 1.53
N GLY A 212 4.91 2.51 0.95
CA GLY A 212 5.05 3.61 -0.01
C GLY A 212 4.90 5.00 0.58
N ILE A 213 4.90 5.17 1.89
CA ILE A 213 4.75 6.47 2.56
C ILE A 213 6.08 7.09 2.99
N GLY A 214 7.05 6.27 3.40
CA GLY A 214 8.35 6.73 3.92
C GLY A 214 9.16 7.59 2.94
N TYR A 215 8.86 7.51 1.65
CA TYR A 215 9.50 8.29 0.59
C TYR A 215 9.12 9.77 0.61
N TYR A 216 7.91 10.10 1.07
CA TYR A 216 7.28 11.41 0.93
C TYR A 216 7.27 12.23 2.22
N LEU A 217 7.69 11.64 3.32
CA LEU A 217 7.83 12.28 4.62
C LEU A 217 9.28 12.70 4.86
N THR A 218 9.48 13.82 5.55
CA THR A 218 10.79 14.14 6.13
C THR A 218 11.11 13.14 7.24
N GLU A 219 12.38 13.04 7.64
CA GLU A 219 12.80 12.19 8.76
C GLU A 219 11.99 12.47 10.03
N ASP A 220 11.79 13.76 10.36
CA ASP A 220 11.01 14.20 11.51
C ASP A 220 9.51 13.80 11.42
N GLU A 221 8.91 13.93 10.24
CA GLU A 221 7.52 13.54 10.00
C GLU A 221 7.35 12.03 10.11
N PHE A 222 8.29 11.27 9.55
CA PHE A 222 8.28 9.82 9.60
C PHE A 222 8.50 9.30 11.04
N GLU A 223 9.49 9.85 11.77
CA GLU A 223 9.71 9.50 13.17
C GLU A 223 8.47 9.81 14.04
N LYS A 224 7.83 10.96 13.85
CA LYS A 224 6.57 11.30 14.55
C LYS A 224 5.46 10.30 14.27
N LEU A 225 5.33 9.85 13.02
CA LEU A 225 4.33 8.83 12.65
C LEU A 225 4.63 7.50 13.35
N ILE A 226 5.87 7.02 13.29
CA ILE A 226 6.31 5.78 13.97
C ILE A 226 6.09 5.86 15.49
N VAL A 227 6.46 6.98 16.14
CA VAL A 227 6.24 7.20 17.58
C VAL A 227 4.74 7.25 17.89
N GLY A 228 3.94 7.88 17.01
CA GLY A 228 2.48 7.88 17.12
C GLY A 228 1.89 6.48 17.10
N ILE A 229 2.32 5.63 16.17
CA ILE A 229 1.92 4.21 16.08
C ILE A 229 2.35 3.46 17.34
N ALA A 230 3.61 3.65 17.78
CA ALA A 230 4.11 3.02 19.00
C ALA A 230 3.29 3.37 20.24
N SER A 231 2.75 4.60 20.31
CA SER A 231 1.90 5.03 21.44
C SER A 231 0.56 4.32 21.52
N LEU A 232 0.12 3.68 20.42
CA LEU A 232 -1.12 2.90 20.33
C LEU A 232 -0.87 1.39 20.27
N SER A 233 0.39 0.95 20.35
CA SER A 233 0.80 -0.45 20.18
C SER A 233 1.12 -1.08 21.51
N CYS A 234 0.46 -2.19 21.86
CA CYS A 234 0.87 -3.04 22.97
C CYS A 234 2.05 -3.95 22.59
N GLU A 235 2.59 -4.68 23.58
CA GLU A 235 3.60 -5.70 23.36
C GLU A 235 3.14 -6.74 22.32
N GLY A 236 4.01 -7.11 21.38
CA GLY A 236 3.72 -8.03 20.30
C GLY A 236 3.01 -7.42 19.08
N ALA A 237 2.60 -6.15 19.14
CA ALA A 237 2.12 -5.43 17.96
C ALA A 237 3.25 -5.29 16.92
N SER A 238 2.91 -5.32 15.64
CA SER A 238 3.88 -5.31 14.55
C SER A 238 3.72 -4.10 13.65
N ILE A 239 4.82 -3.64 13.08
CA ILE A 239 4.88 -2.61 12.05
C ILE A 239 5.65 -3.13 10.84
N CYS A 240 5.05 -3.05 9.67
CA CYS A 240 5.65 -3.40 8.39
C CYS A 240 5.76 -2.16 7.51
N LEU A 241 6.93 -1.93 6.95
CA LEU A 241 7.19 -0.75 6.12
C LEU A 241 8.21 -1.06 5.02
N ASP A 242 8.13 -0.32 3.93
CA ASP A 242 9.20 -0.18 2.97
C ASP A 242 9.80 1.24 3.06
N TYR A 243 11.08 1.36 2.79
CA TYR A 243 11.78 2.64 2.90
C TYR A 243 12.89 2.77 1.87
N PRO A 244 13.19 4.01 1.41
CA PRO A 244 14.27 4.24 0.47
C PRO A 244 15.63 4.10 1.17
N ILE A 245 16.48 3.23 0.61
CA ILE A 245 17.83 3.02 1.12
C ILE A 245 18.76 4.14 0.63
N ASN A 246 19.70 4.52 1.48
CA ASN A 246 20.74 5.49 1.16
C ASN A 246 21.89 4.82 0.38
N GLU A 247 21.58 4.33 -0.83
CA GLU A 247 22.58 3.80 -1.75
C GLU A 247 22.82 4.75 -2.92
N GLU A 248 24.09 4.99 -3.25
CA GLU A 248 24.47 5.75 -4.43
C GLU A 248 24.48 4.86 -5.67
N GLY A 249 23.44 5.00 -6.54
CA GLY A 249 23.34 4.28 -7.79
C GLY A 249 22.65 5.11 -8.87
N ARG A 250 22.96 4.84 -10.15
CA ARG A 250 22.35 5.52 -11.31
C ARG A 250 20.83 5.31 -11.33
N GLU A 251 20.35 4.16 -10.97
CA GLU A 251 18.95 3.77 -10.95
C GLU A 251 18.18 4.51 -9.84
N SER A 252 18.75 4.60 -8.66
CA SER A 252 18.21 5.37 -7.53
C SER A 252 18.16 6.89 -7.84
N ALA A 253 19.16 7.45 -8.55
CA ALA A 253 19.15 8.83 -9.00
C ALA A 253 18.01 9.11 -10.00
N ARG A 254 17.81 8.20 -10.95
CA ARG A 254 16.80 8.27 -12.00
C ARG A 254 15.38 8.21 -11.46
N ASN A 255 15.12 7.29 -10.54
CA ASN A 255 13.81 7.18 -9.87
C ASN A 255 13.46 8.45 -9.08
N ARG A 256 14.46 9.13 -8.51
CA ARG A 256 14.28 10.43 -7.85
C ARG A 256 13.88 11.52 -8.81
N GLU A 257 14.54 11.61 -9.96
CA GLU A 257 14.23 12.61 -10.98
C GLU A 257 12.79 12.44 -11.49
N LEU A 258 12.35 11.19 -11.68
CA LEU A 258 10.98 10.89 -12.09
C LEU A 258 9.96 11.26 -11.01
N ALA A 259 10.19 10.92 -9.75
CA ALA A 259 9.33 11.31 -8.65
C ALA A 259 9.26 12.84 -8.49
N ALA A 260 10.39 13.53 -8.61
CA ALA A 260 10.45 14.99 -8.57
C ALA A 260 9.69 15.63 -9.74
N ALA A 261 9.81 15.08 -10.96
CA ALA A 261 9.08 15.55 -12.14
C ALA A 261 7.56 15.34 -12.01
N ALA A 262 7.13 14.31 -11.28
CA ALA A 262 5.73 14.06 -10.92
C ALA A 262 5.22 14.95 -9.76
N GLY A 263 6.06 15.83 -9.21
CA GLY A 263 5.73 16.68 -8.07
C GLY A 263 5.79 15.98 -6.71
N GLU A 264 6.34 14.75 -6.66
CA GLU A 264 6.43 13.89 -5.48
C GLU A 264 7.91 13.62 -5.14
N ALA A 265 8.66 14.65 -4.81
CA ALA A 265 10.07 14.54 -4.46
C ALA A 265 10.26 13.65 -3.21
N MET A 266 11.13 12.64 -3.32
CA MET A 266 11.56 11.84 -2.17
C MET A 266 12.31 12.71 -1.17
N LYS A 267 11.86 12.74 0.10
CA LYS A 267 12.36 13.67 1.12
C LYS A 267 13.38 13.05 2.06
N ALA A 268 13.32 11.75 2.30
CA ALA A 268 14.20 11.07 3.24
C ALA A 268 14.78 9.79 2.64
N ARG A 269 15.89 9.33 3.23
CA ARG A 269 16.56 8.07 2.95
C ARG A 269 17.21 7.58 4.22
N TYR A 270 17.31 6.28 4.35
CA TYR A 270 17.83 5.66 5.56
C TYR A 270 18.83 4.56 5.20
N SER A 271 19.93 4.49 5.90
CA SER A 271 20.69 3.24 6.02
C SER A 271 19.91 2.27 6.92
N TYR A 272 20.28 0.98 6.87
CA TYR A 272 19.73 -0.01 7.80
C TYR A 272 19.89 0.43 9.26
N GLY A 273 21.09 0.92 9.65
CA GLY A 273 21.36 1.34 11.03
C GLY A 273 20.53 2.55 11.48
N GLU A 274 20.24 3.50 10.58
CA GLU A 274 19.37 4.64 10.88
C GLU A 274 17.93 4.19 11.07
N MET A 275 17.43 3.26 10.24
CA MET A 275 16.09 2.69 10.38
C MET A 275 15.97 1.87 11.67
N GLU A 276 16.97 1.03 11.97
CA GLU A 276 17.02 0.26 13.22
C GLU A 276 17.02 1.19 14.45
N ALA A 277 17.81 2.25 14.43
CA ALA A 277 17.87 3.23 15.52
C ALA A 277 16.54 3.97 15.69
N LEU A 278 15.88 4.35 14.60
CA LEU A 278 14.56 5.01 14.62
C LEU A 278 13.51 4.09 15.25
N LEU A 279 13.40 2.86 14.76
CA LEU A 279 12.46 1.88 15.27
C LEU A 279 12.74 1.53 16.74
N SER A 280 14.01 1.37 17.10
CA SER A 280 14.41 1.08 18.48
C SER A 280 14.06 2.21 19.46
N ARG A 281 14.25 3.49 19.06
CA ARG A 281 13.81 4.64 19.87
C ARG A 281 12.31 4.65 20.10
N ALA A 282 11.53 4.22 19.09
CA ALA A 282 10.09 4.06 19.22
C ALA A 282 9.66 2.79 20.00
N GLY A 283 10.61 1.92 20.38
CA GLY A 283 10.37 0.70 21.15
C GLY A 283 9.98 -0.50 20.30
N PHE A 284 10.32 -0.50 19.02
CA PHE A 284 10.22 -1.65 18.14
C PHE A 284 11.59 -2.33 17.97
N LEU A 285 11.57 -3.64 17.74
CA LEU A 285 12.73 -4.43 17.31
C LEU A 285 12.50 -4.93 15.90
N ILE A 286 13.48 -4.78 15.03
CA ILE A 286 13.45 -5.42 13.70
C ILE A 286 13.43 -6.94 13.90
N TYR A 287 12.40 -7.57 13.36
CA TYR A 287 12.19 -9.02 13.37
C TYR A 287 12.59 -9.67 12.04
N ASP A 288 12.26 -8.99 10.94
CA ASP A 288 12.60 -9.42 9.58
C ASP A 288 12.97 -8.19 8.76
N HIS A 289 13.99 -8.33 7.93
CA HIS A 289 14.42 -7.29 7.01
C HIS A 289 14.88 -7.94 5.71
N MET A 290 14.54 -7.34 4.59
CA MET A 290 15.00 -7.77 3.30
C MET A 290 15.62 -6.60 2.54
N ASP A 291 16.78 -6.83 1.96
CA ASP A 291 17.35 -6.01 0.90
C ASP A 291 16.85 -6.47 -0.48
N ALA A 292 17.41 -5.89 -1.54
CA ALA A 292 17.01 -6.20 -2.91
C ALA A 292 17.33 -7.65 -3.33
N ASP A 293 18.47 -8.18 -2.89
CA ASP A 293 18.88 -9.54 -3.26
C ASP A 293 18.00 -10.57 -2.55
N GLU A 294 17.77 -10.39 -1.26
CA GLU A 294 16.88 -11.24 -0.46
C GLU A 294 15.43 -11.17 -0.96
N ALA A 295 14.93 -9.99 -1.31
CA ALA A 295 13.60 -9.83 -1.87
C ALA A 295 13.47 -10.43 -3.27
N THR A 296 14.55 -10.37 -4.08
CA THR A 296 14.58 -11.00 -5.40
C THR A 296 14.50 -12.52 -5.27
N GLU A 297 15.33 -13.11 -4.40
CA GLU A 297 15.30 -14.56 -4.14
C GLU A 297 13.95 -15.01 -3.57
N ALA A 298 13.36 -14.22 -2.68
CA ALA A 298 12.11 -14.58 -2.01
C ALA A 298 10.87 -14.48 -2.91
N PHE A 299 10.83 -13.49 -3.81
CA PHE A 299 9.60 -13.15 -4.54
C PHE A 299 9.71 -13.24 -6.06
N PHE A 300 10.91 -13.09 -6.65
CA PHE A 300 11.08 -12.98 -8.10
C PHE A 300 11.85 -14.12 -8.76
N LYS A 301 12.25 -15.15 -8.00
CA LYS A 301 13.08 -16.27 -8.51
C LYS A 301 12.51 -16.97 -9.75
N ASP A 302 11.20 -16.96 -9.91
CA ASP A 302 10.49 -17.61 -11.04
C ASP A 302 10.04 -16.57 -12.10
N SER A 303 10.61 -15.37 -12.08
CA SER A 303 10.31 -14.27 -13.02
C SER A 303 11.58 -13.64 -13.55
N ASP A 304 11.46 -12.80 -14.58
CA ASP A 304 12.54 -11.98 -15.15
C ASP A 304 12.72 -10.64 -14.41
N MET A 305 11.95 -10.42 -13.36
CA MET A 305 12.01 -9.21 -12.55
C MET A 305 13.02 -9.36 -11.39
N THR A 306 13.51 -8.22 -10.91
CA THR A 306 14.36 -8.11 -9.72
C THR A 306 13.86 -7.01 -8.80
N ALA A 307 13.95 -7.20 -7.49
CA ALA A 307 13.60 -6.15 -6.54
C ALA A 307 14.56 -4.95 -6.69
N PRO A 308 14.06 -3.71 -6.52
CA PRO A 308 14.89 -2.51 -6.71
C PRO A 308 15.92 -2.35 -5.58
N ALA A 309 17.19 -2.13 -5.95
CA ALA A 309 18.31 -1.97 -5.01
C ALA A 309 18.12 -0.81 -4.00
N GLY A 310 17.35 0.20 -4.37
CA GLY A 310 17.12 1.37 -3.50
C GLY A 310 15.99 1.24 -2.49
N VAL A 311 15.50 0.04 -2.20
CA VAL A 311 14.36 -0.19 -1.28
C VAL A 311 14.69 -1.25 -0.24
N GLY A 312 14.47 -0.91 1.04
CA GLY A 312 14.48 -1.88 2.14
C GLY A 312 13.05 -2.22 2.58
N TYR A 313 12.84 -3.47 2.94
CA TYR A 313 11.58 -3.99 3.47
C TYR A 313 11.81 -4.41 4.92
N CYS A 314 10.98 -3.94 5.83
CA CYS A 314 11.22 -4.12 7.27
C CYS A 314 9.92 -4.50 7.99
N LEU A 315 10.02 -5.54 8.81
CA LEU A 315 9.03 -5.93 9.80
C LEU A 315 9.64 -5.76 11.18
N ALA A 316 9.02 -4.96 12.04
CA ALA A 316 9.45 -4.79 13.41
C ALA A 316 8.31 -5.08 14.40
N VAL A 317 8.67 -5.50 15.61
CA VAL A 317 7.72 -5.93 16.64
C VAL A 317 7.93 -5.08 17.90
N ARG A 318 6.84 -4.70 18.53
CA ARG A 318 6.80 -3.92 19.77
C ARG A 318 7.32 -4.77 20.94
N LYS A 319 8.29 -4.22 21.69
CA LYS A 319 8.82 -4.82 22.93
C LYS A 319 7.79 -4.76 24.04
#